data_486fb41f849ec8b0857d0706cc5f16c2
#
_entry.id   486fb41f849ec8b0857d0706cc5f16c2
#
_cell.length_a   1.000
_cell.length_b   1.000
_cell.length_c   1.000
_cell.angle_alpha   90.00
_cell.angle_beta   90.00
_cell.angle_gamma   90.00
#
_symmetry.space_group_name_H-M   'P 1'
#
loop_
_entity.id
_entity.type
_entity.pdbx_description
1 polymer ?
#
loop_
_entity_poly.entity_id
_entity_poly.type
_entity_poly.pdbx_seq_one_letter_code
_entity_poly.pdbx_strand_id
1 'polypeptide(L)'
;MIGLLAGRGIDLLAVDREPMHSPGVHALRADLCDLGQVYGALAGSGAVIHLAAIPAPVGRPPEEVYRTNILSTFNVFEAAAALGIRRVVYASSVSALGFPWQHRWSEPLYLPIDEGHPLLPQDAYGLSKAQGEGIAEAYCRRGAGSAASLRFSTVLAEDAYAPLIAGVRRDPGASAQLLWSYVDLRDAAWACHLALDAPFEGHLPLFITATDTTADLPTDALLDRYYPAVPRRQPLWDAPPLAEHWSLLDCTRAREVLGYRPEYTWRQVLAEQPARADL
;
A
#
# COMPACT_ATOMS: atom_id res chain seq x y z
N MET A 1 -2.29 -11.34 -5.04
CA MET A 1 -3.69 -10.90 -5.24
C MET A 1 -4.49 -11.91 -6.05
N ILE A 2 -4.24 -12.06 -7.34
CA ILE A 2 -5.02 -12.94 -8.24
C ILE A 2 -5.17 -14.34 -7.64
N GLY A 3 -4.07 -15.01 -7.28
CA GLY A 3 -4.11 -16.36 -6.71
C GLY A 3 -4.89 -16.48 -5.38
N LEU A 4 -4.85 -15.44 -4.54
CA LEU A 4 -5.60 -15.40 -3.29
C LEU A 4 -7.11 -15.33 -3.55
N LEU A 5 -7.54 -14.44 -4.43
CA LEU A 5 -8.97 -14.24 -4.72
C LEU A 5 -9.56 -15.41 -5.53
N ALA A 6 -8.83 -15.91 -6.53
CA ALA A 6 -9.24 -17.09 -7.29
C ALA A 6 -9.36 -18.35 -6.41
N GLY A 7 -8.42 -18.55 -5.49
CA GLY A 7 -8.47 -19.66 -4.52
C GLY A 7 -9.65 -19.59 -3.54
N ARG A 8 -10.34 -18.46 -3.45
CA ARG A 8 -11.58 -18.27 -2.69
C ARG A 8 -12.85 -18.35 -3.52
N GLY A 9 -12.72 -18.72 -4.80
CA GLY A 9 -13.87 -18.85 -5.71
C GLY A 9 -14.47 -17.50 -6.14
N ILE A 10 -13.74 -16.39 -5.99
CA ILE A 10 -14.16 -15.09 -6.50
C ILE A 10 -13.96 -15.07 -8.01
N ASP A 11 -15.02 -14.72 -8.75
CA ASP A 11 -14.94 -14.51 -10.19
C ASP A 11 -14.13 -13.23 -10.47
N LEU A 12 -13.04 -13.38 -11.24
CA LEU A 12 -12.05 -12.35 -11.45
C LEU A 12 -11.81 -12.06 -12.92
N LEU A 13 -11.80 -10.77 -13.26
CA LEU A 13 -11.17 -10.27 -14.46
C LEU A 13 -9.88 -9.54 -14.08
N ALA A 14 -8.73 -10.08 -14.48
CA ALA A 14 -7.44 -9.43 -14.31
C ALA A 14 -7.17 -8.50 -15.50
N VAL A 15 -6.82 -7.24 -15.23
CA VAL A 15 -6.60 -6.22 -16.26
C VAL A 15 -5.20 -5.62 -16.11
N ASP A 16 -4.42 -5.63 -17.19
CA ASP A 16 -3.11 -4.98 -17.28
C ASP A 16 -2.89 -4.45 -18.70
N ARG A 17 -2.00 -3.50 -18.86
CA ARG A 17 -1.55 -3.03 -20.18
C ARG A 17 -0.62 -4.04 -20.86
N GLU A 18 0.09 -4.85 -20.09
CA GLU A 18 0.94 -5.93 -20.59
C GLU A 18 0.16 -7.24 -20.64
N PRO A 19 0.48 -8.13 -21.58
CA PRO A 19 -0.13 -9.45 -21.64
C PRO A 19 0.11 -10.20 -20.33
N MET A 20 -0.97 -10.72 -19.75
CA MET A 20 -0.93 -11.44 -18.48
C MET A 20 -1.52 -12.84 -18.68
N HIS A 21 -0.90 -13.84 -18.07
CA HIS A 21 -1.42 -15.19 -18.02
C HIS A 21 -1.50 -15.66 -16.56
N SER A 22 -2.69 -16.02 -16.14
CA SER A 22 -2.92 -16.64 -14.84
C SER A 22 -3.89 -17.81 -15.02
N PRO A 23 -3.50 -19.05 -14.74
CA PRO A 23 -4.36 -20.22 -14.92
C PRO A 23 -5.70 -20.06 -14.20
N GLY A 24 -6.80 -20.28 -14.93
CA GLY A 24 -8.15 -20.23 -14.38
C GLY A 24 -8.70 -18.82 -14.12
N VAL A 25 -7.99 -17.77 -14.54
CA VAL A 25 -8.45 -16.38 -14.40
C VAL A 25 -8.56 -15.73 -15.78
N HIS A 26 -9.68 -15.07 -16.05
CA HIS A 26 -9.82 -14.26 -17.24
C HIS A 26 -8.89 -13.04 -17.18
N ALA A 27 -8.12 -12.82 -18.24
CA ALA A 27 -7.20 -11.70 -18.36
C ALA A 27 -7.58 -10.84 -19.57
N LEU A 28 -7.61 -9.54 -19.38
CA LEU A 28 -7.86 -8.55 -20.42
C LEU A 28 -6.68 -7.57 -20.49
N ARG A 29 -6.19 -7.36 -21.72
CA ARG A 29 -5.21 -6.30 -21.96
C ARG A 29 -5.94 -4.98 -22.20
N ALA A 30 -5.68 -3.97 -21.35
CA ALA A 30 -6.24 -2.63 -21.51
C ALA A 30 -5.30 -1.55 -20.96
N ASP A 31 -5.29 -0.39 -21.63
CA ASP A 31 -4.65 0.81 -21.15
C ASP A 31 -5.65 1.61 -20.31
N LEU A 32 -5.40 1.70 -19.01
CA LEU A 32 -6.28 2.44 -18.09
C LEU A 32 -6.19 3.98 -18.28
N CYS A 33 -5.25 4.49 -19.07
CA CYS A 33 -5.26 5.87 -19.50
C CYS A 33 -6.30 6.15 -20.61
N ASP A 34 -6.85 5.11 -21.23
CA ASP A 34 -7.96 5.21 -22.18
C ASP A 34 -9.29 4.89 -21.47
N LEU A 35 -10.12 5.92 -21.29
CA LEU A 35 -11.40 5.78 -20.59
C LEU A 35 -12.35 4.76 -21.25
N GLY A 36 -12.34 4.65 -22.58
CA GLY A 36 -13.16 3.67 -23.31
C GLY A 36 -12.76 2.23 -23.00
N GLN A 37 -11.46 1.95 -22.92
CA GLN A 37 -10.95 0.63 -22.53
C GLN A 37 -11.29 0.34 -21.05
N VAL A 38 -11.22 1.34 -20.15
CA VAL A 38 -11.62 1.18 -18.76
C VAL A 38 -13.10 0.82 -18.63
N TYR A 39 -13.99 1.48 -19.37
CA TYR A 39 -15.42 1.11 -19.40
C TYR A 39 -15.62 -0.34 -19.84
N GLY A 40 -14.93 -0.76 -20.91
CA GLY A 40 -15.00 -2.15 -21.40
C GLY A 40 -14.50 -3.16 -20.36
N ALA A 41 -13.41 -2.82 -19.64
CA ALA A 41 -12.82 -3.68 -18.63
C ALA A 41 -13.67 -3.81 -17.36
N LEU A 42 -14.37 -2.74 -16.95
CA LEU A 42 -15.16 -2.74 -15.72
C LEU A 42 -16.61 -3.17 -15.92
N ALA A 43 -17.09 -3.28 -17.16
CA ALA A 43 -18.47 -3.67 -17.46
C ALA A 43 -18.82 -5.04 -16.85
N GLY A 44 -19.90 -5.08 -16.04
CA GLY A 44 -20.35 -6.28 -15.36
C GLY A 44 -19.62 -6.60 -14.04
N SER A 45 -18.63 -5.82 -13.65
CA SER A 45 -17.93 -6.01 -12.37
C SER A 45 -18.76 -5.50 -11.20
N GLY A 46 -18.78 -6.23 -10.08
CA GLY A 46 -19.43 -5.82 -8.83
C GLY A 46 -18.56 -4.92 -7.96
N ALA A 47 -17.24 -5.05 -8.08
CA ALA A 47 -16.25 -4.26 -7.34
C ALA A 47 -14.95 -4.12 -8.13
N VAL A 48 -14.08 -3.19 -7.71
CA VAL A 48 -12.77 -2.97 -8.35
C VAL A 48 -11.68 -2.93 -7.28
N ILE A 49 -10.58 -3.62 -7.56
CA ILE A 49 -9.29 -3.42 -6.87
C ILE A 49 -8.35 -2.76 -7.88
N HIS A 50 -8.05 -1.48 -7.68
CA HIS A 50 -7.18 -0.70 -8.55
C HIS A 50 -5.75 -0.68 -8.02
N LEU A 51 -4.90 -1.58 -8.56
CA LEU A 51 -3.47 -1.69 -8.21
C LEU A 51 -2.56 -1.06 -9.26
N ALA A 52 -3.07 -0.86 -10.49
CA ALA A 52 -2.25 -0.45 -11.62
C ALA A 52 -1.66 0.94 -11.41
N ALA A 53 -0.35 1.03 -11.46
CA ALA A 53 0.41 2.26 -11.37
C ALA A 53 1.86 2.03 -11.85
N ILE A 54 2.57 3.11 -12.17
CA ILE A 54 4.04 3.12 -12.13
C ILE A 54 4.41 3.23 -10.65
N PRO A 55 5.08 2.21 -10.04
CA PRO A 55 5.09 2.03 -8.58
C PRO A 55 6.16 2.86 -7.84
N ALA A 56 6.94 3.66 -8.55
CA ALA A 56 8.01 4.47 -7.96
C ALA A 56 8.36 5.66 -8.88
N PRO A 57 8.97 6.75 -8.35
CA PRO A 57 9.36 7.91 -9.15
C PRO A 57 10.75 7.73 -9.81
N VAL A 58 11.21 6.49 -9.98
CA VAL A 58 12.55 6.18 -10.54
C VAL A 58 12.44 5.44 -11.86
N GLY A 59 13.45 5.61 -12.72
CA GLY A 59 13.54 4.94 -14.02
C GLY A 59 12.60 5.47 -15.11
N ARG A 60 11.80 6.50 -14.82
CA ARG A 60 10.90 7.18 -15.77
C ARG A 60 10.83 8.67 -15.49
N PRO A 61 10.49 9.50 -16.50
CA PRO A 61 10.26 10.93 -16.28
C PRO A 61 9.13 11.18 -15.27
N PRO A 62 9.28 12.17 -14.38
CA PRO A 62 8.24 12.48 -13.37
C PRO A 62 6.86 12.78 -13.98
N GLU A 63 6.81 13.43 -15.13
CA GLU A 63 5.57 13.71 -15.87
C GLU A 63 4.88 12.43 -16.30
N GLU A 64 5.62 11.43 -16.80
CA GLU A 64 5.05 10.14 -17.20
C GLU A 64 4.47 9.40 -16.00
N VAL A 65 5.20 9.37 -14.87
CA VAL A 65 4.73 8.73 -13.61
C VAL A 65 3.45 9.39 -13.13
N TYR A 66 3.45 10.70 -13.01
CA TYR A 66 2.29 11.45 -12.53
C TYR A 66 1.09 11.30 -13.46
N ARG A 67 1.26 11.58 -14.75
CA ARG A 67 0.19 11.52 -15.77
C ARG A 67 -0.44 10.13 -15.84
N THR A 68 0.39 9.08 -15.91
CA THR A 68 -0.11 7.71 -16.01
C THR A 68 -0.90 7.31 -14.75
N ASN A 69 -0.36 7.57 -13.57
CA ASN A 69 -0.99 7.16 -12.33
C ASN A 69 -2.28 7.93 -12.05
N ILE A 70 -2.28 9.25 -12.25
CA ILE A 70 -3.46 10.05 -11.94
C ILE A 70 -4.59 9.85 -12.94
N LEU A 71 -4.26 9.74 -14.24
CA LEU A 71 -5.26 9.56 -15.28
C LEU A 71 -5.90 8.17 -15.19
N SER A 72 -5.10 7.10 -15.01
CA SER A 72 -5.64 5.75 -14.82
C SER A 72 -6.55 5.68 -13.58
N THR A 73 -6.16 6.31 -12.47
CA THR A 73 -6.97 6.35 -11.24
C THR A 73 -8.27 7.11 -11.49
N PHE A 74 -8.20 8.29 -12.12
CA PHE A 74 -9.39 9.06 -12.45
C PHE A 74 -10.36 8.27 -13.34
N ASN A 75 -9.86 7.66 -14.41
CA ASN A 75 -10.67 6.87 -15.35
C ASN A 75 -11.35 5.69 -14.66
N VAL A 76 -10.64 4.98 -13.76
CA VAL A 76 -11.22 3.84 -13.02
C VAL A 76 -12.38 4.32 -12.13
N PHE A 77 -12.22 5.42 -11.38
CA PHE A 77 -13.28 5.93 -10.52
C PHE A 77 -14.47 6.52 -11.31
N GLU A 78 -14.21 7.18 -12.46
CA GLU A 78 -15.28 7.68 -13.34
C GLU A 78 -16.08 6.54 -13.96
N ALA A 79 -15.40 5.52 -14.50
CA ALA A 79 -16.08 4.36 -15.06
C ALA A 79 -16.84 3.58 -13.97
N ALA A 80 -16.25 3.40 -12.79
CA ALA A 80 -16.93 2.76 -11.66
C ALA A 80 -18.23 3.50 -11.29
N ALA A 81 -18.18 4.84 -11.20
CA ALA A 81 -19.35 5.65 -10.90
C ALA A 81 -20.44 5.50 -11.97
N ALA A 82 -20.08 5.59 -13.25
CA ALA A 82 -21.03 5.50 -14.36
C ALA A 82 -21.64 4.10 -14.53
N LEU A 83 -20.88 3.05 -14.20
CA LEU A 83 -21.34 1.65 -14.25
C LEU A 83 -22.07 1.20 -12.98
N GLY A 84 -22.19 2.06 -11.97
CA GLY A 84 -22.87 1.75 -10.71
C GLY A 84 -22.08 0.79 -9.81
N ILE A 85 -20.77 0.66 -10.00
CA ILE A 85 -19.88 -0.13 -9.14
C ILE A 85 -19.69 0.63 -7.83
N ARG A 86 -20.16 0.08 -6.73
CA ARG A 86 -20.26 0.79 -5.44
C ARG A 86 -19.09 0.54 -4.50
N ARG A 87 -18.16 -0.35 -4.85
CA ARG A 87 -16.99 -0.69 -4.02
C ARG A 87 -15.72 -0.60 -4.85
N VAL A 88 -14.82 0.30 -4.43
CA VAL A 88 -13.49 0.45 -5.03
C VAL A 88 -12.43 0.36 -3.93
N VAL A 89 -11.45 -0.51 -4.13
CA VAL A 89 -10.23 -0.58 -3.31
C VAL A 89 -9.09 0.02 -4.12
N TYR A 90 -8.50 1.09 -3.64
CA TYR A 90 -7.42 1.81 -4.29
C TYR A 90 -6.08 1.56 -3.60
N ALA A 91 -5.09 1.13 -4.36
CA ALA A 91 -3.72 1.03 -3.86
C ALA A 91 -3.07 2.42 -3.76
N SER A 92 -3.22 3.06 -2.60
CA SER A 92 -2.42 4.20 -2.21
C SER A 92 -1.04 3.75 -1.72
N SER A 93 -0.27 4.63 -1.12
CA SER A 93 1.09 4.36 -0.65
C SER A 93 1.45 5.25 0.53
N VAL A 94 2.35 4.79 1.40
CA VAL A 94 3.02 5.64 2.39
C VAL A 94 3.81 6.78 1.74
N SER A 95 4.13 6.67 0.44
CA SER A 95 4.76 7.76 -0.32
C SER A 95 3.90 9.01 -0.41
N ALA A 96 2.58 8.89 -0.23
CA ALA A 96 1.68 10.04 -0.12
C ALA A 96 2.01 10.95 1.07
N LEU A 97 2.64 10.41 2.12
CA LEU A 97 3.11 11.19 3.28
C LEU A 97 4.27 12.14 2.94
N GLY A 98 5.07 11.82 1.90
CA GLY A 98 6.18 12.63 1.43
C GLY A 98 7.56 12.21 1.95
N PHE A 99 7.66 11.17 2.78
CA PHE A 99 8.95 10.74 3.36
C PHE A 99 9.77 9.83 2.45
N PRO A 100 9.22 8.80 1.78
CA PRO A 100 10.02 7.83 1.03
C PRO A 100 10.86 8.41 -0.11
N TRP A 101 10.38 9.47 -0.77
CA TRP A 101 11.00 10.07 -1.97
C TRP A 101 11.20 11.58 -1.81
N GLN A 102 11.59 12.01 -0.61
CA GLN A 102 11.73 13.43 -0.34
C GLN A 102 12.98 14.04 -1.00
N HIS A 103 12.79 15.20 -1.63
CA HIS A 103 13.90 16.01 -2.17
C HIS A 103 14.59 16.84 -1.08
N ARG A 104 13.84 17.22 -0.05
CA ARG A 104 14.32 17.93 1.13
C ARG A 104 13.90 17.14 2.35
N TRP A 105 14.87 16.86 3.23
CA TRP A 105 14.59 16.16 4.47
C TRP A 105 13.45 16.84 5.24
N SER A 106 12.46 16.07 5.59
CA SER A 106 11.36 16.46 6.46
C SER A 106 11.07 15.33 7.44
N GLU A 107 10.78 15.68 8.64
CA GLU A 107 10.45 14.72 9.70
C GLU A 107 8.94 14.59 9.85
N PRO A 108 8.45 13.42 10.31
CA PRO A 108 7.06 13.29 10.73
C PRO A 108 6.71 14.31 11.82
N LEU A 109 5.45 14.76 11.84
CA LEU A 109 4.96 15.63 12.92
C LEU A 109 4.87 14.91 14.26
N TYR A 110 4.75 13.59 14.23
CA TYR A 110 4.69 12.69 15.39
C TYR A 110 4.88 11.24 14.96
N LEU A 111 5.24 10.39 15.91
CA LEU A 111 5.39 8.93 15.71
C LEU A 111 4.73 8.17 16.88
N PRO A 112 4.07 7.03 16.64
CA PRO A 112 3.76 6.48 15.31
C PRO A 112 2.79 7.36 14.51
N ILE A 113 2.84 7.25 13.18
CA ILE A 113 1.97 7.99 12.25
C ILE A 113 0.64 7.25 12.12
N ASP A 114 -0.46 7.96 12.30
CA ASP A 114 -1.83 7.52 11.96
C ASP A 114 -2.34 8.19 10.68
N GLU A 115 -3.55 7.83 10.22
CA GLU A 115 -4.15 8.38 9.01
C GLU A 115 -4.50 9.89 9.10
N GLY A 116 -4.44 10.48 10.29
CA GLY A 116 -4.61 11.92 10.51
C GLY A 116 -3.37 12.75 10.18
N HIS A 117 -2.21 12.11 9.93
CA HIS A 117 -1.01 12.82 9.49
C HIS A 117 -1.22 13.42 8.10
N PRO A 118 -0.80 14.69 7.85
CA PRO A 118 -0.97 15.33 6.56
C PRO A 118 -0.18 14.62 5.45
N LEU A 119 -0.73 14.67 4.23
CA LEU A 119 -0.07 14.19 3.01
C LEU A 119 0.75 15.34 2.41
N LEU A 120 2.05 15.21 2.41
CA LEU A 120 3.00 16.25 1.99
C LEU A 120 4.02 15.72 0.97
N PRO A 121 3.60 15.07 -0.14
CA PRO A 121 4.50 14.46 -1.11
C PRO A 121 5.37 15.49 -1.79
N GLN A 122 6.63 15.13 -2.06
CA GLN A 122 7.61 15.96 -2.72
C GLN A 122 7.99 15.44 -4.12
N ASP A 123 7.46 14.31 -4.52
CA ASP A 123 7.75 13.62 -5.77
C ASP A 123 6.47 13.31 -6.56
N ALA A 124 6.64 12.98 -7.85
CA ALA A 124 5.53 12.72 -8.77
C ALA A 124 4.70 11.49 -8.40
N TYR A 125 5.33 10.45 -7.85
CA TYR A 125 4.64 9.23 -7.44
C TYR A 125 3.80 9.47 -6.17
N GLY A 126 4.42 9.99 -5.12
CA GLY A 126 3.71 10.35 -3.88
C GLY A 126 2.57 11.33 -4.13
N LEU A 127 2.81 12.35 -4.98
CA LEU A 127 1.78 13.31 -5.38
C LEU A 127 0.60 12.63 -6.09
N SER A 128 0.88 11.70 -7.01
CA SER A 128 -0.18 10.96 -7.71
C SER A 128 -1.00 10.10 -6.75
N LYS A 129 -0.37 9.51 -5.72
CA LYS A 129 -1.05 8.71 -4.70
C LYS A 129 -1.93 9.56 -3.78
N ALA A 130 -1.41 10.69 -3.30
CA ALA A 130 -2.19 11.63 -2.48
C ALA A 130 -3.41 12.20 -3.23
N GLN A 131 -3.23 12.58 -4.50
CA GLN A 131 -4.34 13.07 -5.31
C GLN A 131 -5.31 11.96 -5.72
N GLY A 132 -4.84 10.72 -5.88
CA GLY A 132 -5.70 9.55 -6.07
C GLY A 132 -6.65 9.31 -4.89
N GLU A 133 -6.22 9.56 -3.66
CA GLU A 133 -7.11 9.56 -2.48
C GLU A 133 -8.17 10.67 -2.57
N GLY A 134 -7.81 11.85 -3.09
CA GLY A 134 -8.76 12.94 -3.35
C GLY A 134 -9.81 12.57 -4.42
N ILE A 135 -9.41 11.82 -5.46
CA ILE A 135 -10.34 11.28 -6.46
C ILE A 135 -11.30 10.26 -5.80
N ALA A 136 -10.78 9.36 -4.97
CA ALA A 136 -11.58 8.39 -4.23
C ALA A 136 -12.59 9.09 -3.30
N GLU A 137 -12.16 10.14 -2.60
CA GLU A 137 -13.03 10.95 -1.75
C GLU A 137 -14.14 11.67 -2.57
N ALA A 138 -13.78 12.23 -3.73
CA ALA A 138 -14.76 12.86 -4.62
C ALA A 138 -15.80 11.88 -5.16
N TYR A 139 -15.38 10.65 -5.52
CA TYR A 139 -16.28 9.55 -5.90
C TYR A 139 -17.28 9.25 -4.77
N CYS A 140 -16.83 9.16 -3.53
CA CYS A 140 -17.71 8.91 -2.38
C CYS A 140 -18.65 10.08 -2.12
N ARG A 141 -18.17 11.33 -2.16
CA ARG A 141 -18.99 12.54 -1.96
C ARG A 141 -20.13 12.70 -2.99
N ARG A 142 -19.94 12.18 -4.20
CA ARG A 142 -20.99 12.14 -5.23
C ARG A 142 -22.08 11.11 -4.93
N GLY A 143 -21.95 10.30 -3.90
CA GLY A 143 -22.84 9.19 -3.60
C GLY A 143 -22.68 8.00 -4.55
N ALA A 144 -21.59 7.94 -5.32
CA ALA A 144 -21.36 6.87 -6.29
C ALA A 144 -21.05 5.53 -5.61
N GLY A 145 -20.45 5.55 -4.42
CA GLY A 145 -20.12 4.34 -3.65
C GLY A 145 -19.18 4.62 -2.47
N SER A 146 -18.51 3.58 -2.02
CA SER A 146 -17.50 3.63 -0.96
C SER A 146 -16.13 3.21 -1.50
N ALA A 147 -15.07 3.84 -1.02
CA ALA A 147 -13.71 3.55 -1.46
C ALA A 147 -12.75 3.42 -0.28
N ALA A 148 -11.94 2.35 -0.27
CA ALA A 148 -10.81 2.20 0.65
C ALA A 148 -9.52 2.56 -0.08
N SER A 149 -8.76 3.51 0.45
CA SER A 149 -7.39 3.83 -0.01
C SER A 149 -6.37 3.16 0.90
N LEU A 150 -5.78 2.08 0.44
CA LEU A 150 -4.81 1.31 1.21
C LEU A 150 -3.41 1.91 1.02
N ARG A 151 -2.90 2.60 2.05
CA ARG A 151 -1.55 3.18 2.09
C ARG A 151 -0.55 2.08 2.40
N PHE A 152 -0.14 1.35 1.36
CA PHE A 152 0.87 0.31 1.51
C PHE A 152 2.24 0.87 1.83
N SER A 153 2.92 0.26 2.81
CA SER A 153 4.35 0.37 2.99
C SER A 153 5.11 -0.42 1.90
N THR A 154 6.41 -0.62 2.02
CA THR A 154 7.19 -1.40 1.05
C THR A 154 6.65 -2.83 0.97
N VAL A 155 5.99 -3.18 -0.14
CA VAL A 155 5.44 -4.54 -0.33
C VAL A 155 6.57 -5.49 -0.71
N LEU A 156 6.74 -6.55 0.07
CA LEU A 156 7.82 -7.52 -0.11
C LEU A 156 7.27 -8.91 -0.49
N ALA A 157 7.79 -9.44 -1.59
CA ALA A 157 7.71 -10.87 -1.87
C ALA A 157 8.81 -11.62 -1.10
N GLU A 158 8.67 -12.94 -0.99
CA GLU A 158 9.55 -13.76 -0.15
C GLU A 158 11.03 -13.65 -0.49
N ASP A 159 11.38 -13.52 -1.76
CA ASP A 159 12.75 -13.38 -2.26
C ASP A 159 13.35 -11.99 -2.03
N ALA A 160 12.51 -10.98 -1.75
CA ALA A 160 12.95 -9.61 -1.50
C ALA A 160 13.43 -9.36 -0.06
N TYR A 161 13.11 -10.23 0.89
CA TYR A 161 13.44 -10.02 2.30
C TYR A 161 14.95 -10.03 2.57
N ALA A 162 15.65 -11.07 2.13
CA ALA A 162 17.08 -11.22 2.43
C ALA A 162 17.91 -10.04 1.93
N PRO A 163 17.81 -9.58 0.67
CA PRO A 163 18.59 -8.44 0.19
C PRO A 163 18.21 -7.12 0.89
N LEU A 164 16.91 -6.90 1.20
CA LEU A 164 16.48 -5.71 1.92
C LEU A 164 17.09 -5.67 3.33
N ILE A 165 16.93 -6.74 4.11
CA ILE A 165 17.42 -6.82 5.49
C ILE A 165 18.95 -6.71 5.54
N ALA A 166 19.66 -7.33 4.61
CA ALA A 166 21.10 -7.15 4.49
C ALA A 166 21.50 -5.68 4.22
N GLY A 167 20.70 -4.96 3.42
CA GLY A 167 20.87 -3.53 3.20
C GLY A 167 20.66 -2.70 4.46
N VAL A 168 19.56 -2.95 5.18
CA VAL A 168 19.23 -2.25 6.44
C VAL A 168 20.27 -2.54 7.53
N ARG A 169 20.77 -3.76 7.65
CA ARG A 169 21.85 -4.13 8.58
C ARG A 169 23.14 -3.37 8.32
N ARG A 170 23.45 -3.14 7.03
CA ARG A 170 24.66 -2.41 6.63
C ARG A 170 24.53 -0.91 6.89
N ASP A 171 23.36 -0.34 6.59
CA ASP A 171 23.04 1.07 6.80
C ASP A 171 21.58 1.26 7.21
N PRO A 172 21.29 1.22 8.52
CA PRO A 172 19.91 1.48 8.99
C PRO A 172 19.40 2.88 8.63
N GLY A 173 20.31 3.87 8.48
CA GLY A 173 19.94 5.26 8.13
C GLY A 173 19.33 5.39 6.73
N ALA A 174 19.74 4.55 5.79
CA ALA A 174 19.18 4.55 4.44
C ALA A 174 17.68 4.22 4.39
N SER A 175 17.15 3.55 5.42
CA SER A 175 15.72 3.22 5.53
C SER A 175 14.95 4.14 6.47
N ALA A 176 15.59 5.17 7.05
CA ALA A 176 14.93 6.09 7.98
C ALA A 176 13.73 6.78 7.32
N GLN A 177 13.90 7.32 6.10
CA GLN A 177 12.80 7.95 5.36
C GLN A 177 11.63 7.01 5.02
N LEU A 178 11.84 5.69 5.04
CA LEU A 178 10.80 4.67 4.90
C LEU A 178 10.19 4.28 6.25
N LEU A 179 10.67 4.86 7.35
CA LEU A 179 10.31 4.49 8.72
C LEU A 179 10.51 3.00 8.99
N TRP A 180 11.46 2.36 8.29
CA TRP A 180 11.72 0.91 8.31
C TRP A 180 10.46 0.07 8.10
N SER A 181 9.45 0.63 7.45
CA SER A 181 8.15 0.00 7.27
C SER A 181 8.11 -0.92 6.04
N TYR A 182 7.38 -2.01 6.17
CA TYR A 182 7.14 -2.97 5.09
C TYR A 182 5.83 -3.71 5.31
N VAL A 183 5.38 -4.44 4.30
CA VAL A 183 4.28 -5.38 4.39
C VAL A 183 4.56 -6.60 3.52
N ASP A 184 4.22 -7.80 3.98
CA ASP A 184 4.29 -8.99 3.15
C ASP A 184 3.25 -8.92 2.02
N LEU A 185 3.62 -9.43 0.85
CA LEU A 185 2.73 -9.47 -0.33
C LEU A 185 1.42 -10.22 -0.04
N ARG A 186 1.45 -11.25 0.81
CA ARG A 186 0.27 -12.03 1.20
C ARG A 186 -0.66 -11.22 2.09
N ASP A 187 -0.11 -10.48 3.08
CA ASP A 187 -0.87 -9.59 3.95
C ASP A 187 -1.43 -8.39 3.18
N ALA A 188 -0.66 -7.83 2.24
CA ALA A 188 -1.14 -6.77 1.35
C ALA A 188 -2.31 -7.25 0.49
N ALA A 189 -2.21 -8.47 -0.05
CA ALA A 189 -3.28 -9.10 -0.81
C ALA A 189 -4.52 -9.38 0.06
N TRP A 190 -4.30 -9.81 1.30
CA TRP A 190 -5.36 -10.06 2.26
C TRP A 190 -6.09 -8.77 2.65
N ALA A 191 -5.37 -7.68 2.88
CA ALA A 191 -5.97 -6.37 3.16
C ALA A 191 -6.89 -5.88 2.03
N CYS A 192 -6.51 -6.09 0.76
CA CYS A 192 -7.38 -5.77 -0.36
C CYS A 192 -8.67 -6.60 -0.35
N HIS A 193 -8.59 -7.89 -0.06
CA HIS A 193 -9.77 -8.75 0.06
C HIS A 193 -10.69 -8.28 1.19
N LEU A 194 -10.15 -8.04 2.38
CA LEU A 194 -10.93 -7.55 3.51
C LEU A 194 -11.65 -6.22 3.19
N ALA A 195 -11.00 -5.32 2.45
CA ALA A 195 -11.57 -4.04 2.06
C ALA A 195 -12.72 -4.15 1.04
N LEU A 196 -12.84 -5.27 0.30
CA LEU A 196 -14.01 -5.53 -0.54
C LEU A 196 -15.27 -5.76 0.27
N ASP A 197 -15.17 -6.52 1.37
CA ASP A 197 -16.30 -7.05 2.13
C ASP A 197 -16.62 -6.24 3.39
N ALA A 198 -15.67 -5.43 3.88
CA ALA A 198 -15.86 -4.67 5.11
C ALA A 198 -17.03 -3.68 5.03
N PRO A 199 -17.86 -3.59 6.09
CA PRO A 199 -19.01 -2.70 6.15
C PRO A 199 -18.57 -1.26 6.50
N PHE A 200 -18.23 -0.46 5.50
CA PHE A 200 -17.95 0.97 5.68
C PHE A 200 -18.60 1.80 4.56
N GLU A 201 -18.84 3.06 4.85
CA GLU A 201 -19.34 4.03 3.90
C GLU A 201 -18.35 5.18 3.71
N GLY A 202 -18.42 5.84 2.55
CA GLY A 202 -17.57 6.97 2.24
C GLY A 202 -16.14 6.55 1.90
N HIS A 203 -15.20 7.48 2.05
CA HIS A 203 -13.77 7.27 1.79
C HIS A 203 -13.02 6.88 3.06
N LEU A 204 -12.28 5.78 2.99
CA LEU A 204 -11.55 5.19 4.10
C LEU A 204 -10.06 5.03 3.75
N PRO A 205 -9.19 5.98 4.12
CA PRO A 205 -7.75 5.79 4.06
C PRO A 205 -7.29 4.89 5.21
N LEU A 206 -6.37 3.94 4.94
CA LEU A 206 -5.85 2.97 5.91
C LEU A 206 -4.38 2.66 5.66
N PHE A 207 -3.57 2.63 6.71
CA PHE A 207 -2.23 2.07 6.63
C PHE A 207 -2.26 0.55 6.62
N ILE A 208 -1.47 -0.03 5.70
CA ILE A 208 -1.29 -1.47 5.57
C ILE A 208 0.20 -1.76 5.66
N THR A 209 0.64 -2.25 6.82
CA THR A 209 2.03 -2.53 7.14
C THR A 209 2.14 -3.74 8.06
N ALA A 210 3.35 -4.32 8.19
CA ALA A 210 3.67 -5.30 9.22
C ALA A 210 3.66 -4.66 10.62
N THR A 211 3.63 -5.48 11.65
CA THR A 211 3.61 -5.02 13.05
C THR A 211 4.96 -4.54 13.55
N ASP A 212 6.04 -4.84 12.82
CA ASP A 212 7.42 -4.56 13.20
C ASP A 212 8.16 -3.75 12.14
N THR A 213 9.40 -3.37 12.45
CA THR A 213 10.32 -2.69 11.56
C THR A 213 11.28 -3.66 10.88
N THR A 214 11.87 -3.25 9.72
CA THR A 214 12.92 -4.00 9.03
C THR A 214 14.29 -3.94 9.73
N ALA A 215 14.43 -3.23 10.82
CA ALA A 215 15.70 -3.07 11.54
C ALA A 215 15.86 -4.11 12.67
N ASP A 216 17.13 -4.50 12.92
CA ASP A 216 17.48 -5.30 14.10
C ASP A 216 17.49 -4.47 15.40
N LEU A 217 17.63 -3.15 15.29
CA LEU A 217 17.59 -2.24 16.43
C LEU A 217 16.17 -2.13 16.97
N PRO A 218 15.99 -2.05 18.30
CA PRO A 218 14.71 -1.69 18.90
C PRO A 218 14.19 -0.35 18.35
N THR A 219 12.88 -0.22 18.22
CA THR A 219 12.26 0.98 17.64
C THR A 219 12.62 2.26 18.41
N ASP A 220 12.66 2.20 19.75
CA ASP A 220 13.07 3.35 20.55
C ASP A 220 14.51 3.79 20.26
N ALA A 221 15.43 2.85 20.05
CA ALA A 221 16.82 3.17 19.66
C ALA A 221 16.90 3.78 18.25
N LEU A 222 16.03 3.36 17.31
CA LEU A 222 15.91 4.01 16.01
C LEU A 222 15.40 5.43 16.14
N LEU A 223 14.40 5.67 16.98
CA LEU A 223 13.85 7.01 17.24
C LEU A 223 14.87 7.93 17.90
N ASP A 224 15.59 7.45 18.91
CA ASP A 224 16.64 8.24 19.58
C ASP A 224 17.72 8.67 18.61
N ARG A 225 18.07 7.82 17.67
CA ARG A 225 19.16 8.06 16.72
C ARG A 225 18.76 8.91 15.52
N TYR A 226 17.58 8.68 14.94
CA TYR A 226 17.21 9.26 13.64
C TYR A 226 16.10 10.30 13.72
N TYR A 227 15.30 10.29 14.81
CA TYR A 227 14.17 11.18 15.02
C TYR A 227 14.10 11.73 16.45
N PRO A 228 15.24 12.23 17.00
CA PRO A 228 15.31 12.61 18.42
C PRO A 228 14.37 13.77 18.80
N ALA A 229 14.02 14.63 17.84
CA ALA A 229 13.16 15.80 18.08
C ALA A 229 11.67 15.55 17.76
N VAL A 230 11.33 14.40 17.17
CA VAL A 230 9.94 14.12 16.77
C VAL A 230 9.10 13.70 17.99
N PRO A 231 7.95 14.34 18.21
CA PRO A 231 7.05 13.98 19.31
C PRO A 231 6.61 12.50 19.23
N ARG A 232 6.73 11.80 20.36
CA ARG A 232 6.32 10.39 20.47
C ARG A 232 4.94 10.30 21.09
N ARG A 233 4.05 9.57 20.44
CA ARG A 233 2.75 9.16 20.97
C ARG A 233 2.86 7.73 21.51
N GLN A 234 2.02 7.38 22.48
CA GLN A 234 1.92 5.97 22.85
C GLN A 234 1.29 5.19 21.70
N PRO A 235 1.85 4.02 21.34
CA PRO A 235 1.21 3.12 20.39
C PRO A 235 -0.21 2.78 20.85
N LEU A 236 -1.19 2.84 19.94
CA LEU A 236 -2.60 2.58 20.25
C LEU A 236 -2.93 1.08 20.30
N TRP A 237 -1.98 0.21 20.00
CA TRP A 237 -2.17 -1.25 20.06
C TRP A 237 -1.49 -1.84 21.28
N ASP A 238 -2.14 -2.86 21.86
CA ASP A 238 -1.50 -3.72 22.85
C ASP A 238 -0.28 -4.38 22.20
N ALA A 239 0.89 -4.14 22.77
CA ALA A 239 2.16 -4.56 22.22
C ALA A 239 2.19 -6.07 21.98
N PRO A 240 2.39 -6.51 20.72
CA PRO A 240 2.55 -7.93 20.42
C PRO A 240 3.91 -8.44 20.94
N PRO A 241 4.20 -9.75 20.80
CA PRO A 241 5.43 -10.37 21.29
C PRO A 241 6.74 -9.77 20.77
N LEU A 242 6.68 -8.81 19.83
CA LEU A 242 7.82 -8.03 19.33
C LEU A 242 7.86 -6.61 19.92
N ALA A 243 7.55 -6.45 21.20
CA ALA A 243 7.40 -5.17 21.90
C ALA A 243 8.57 -4.17 21.71
N GLU A 244 9.76 -4.64 21.33
CA GLU A 244 10.92 -3.76 21.09
C GLU A 244 11.03 -3.25 19.64
N HIS A 245 10.34 -3.86 18.68
CA HIS A 245 10.49 -3.59 17.23
C HIS A 245 9.19 -3.11 16.57
N TRP A 246 8.32 -2.44 17.32
CA TRP A 246 7.01 -2.01 16.86
C TRP A 246 7.08 -1.07 15.63
N SER A 247 6.08 -1.16 14.74
CA SER A 247 5.96 -0.34 13.53
C SER A 247 5.72 1.12 13.85
N LEU A 248 6.35 2.01 13.09
CA LEU A 248 6.14 3.47 13.17
C LEU A 248 4.90 3.96 12.41
N LEU A 249 4.17 3.05 11.75
CA LEU A 249 2.88 3.32 11.12
C LEU A 249 1.78 2.61 11.89
N ASP A 250 0.74 3.34 12.27
CA ASP A 250 -0.37 2.82 13.06
C ASP A 250 -1.44 2.19 12.19
N CYS A 251 -1.62 0.87 12.30
CA CYS A 251 -2.66 0.10 11.61
C CYS A 251 -3.92 -0.14 12.45
N THR A 252 -4.10 0.57 13.57
CA THR A 252 -5.26 0.37 14.46
C THR A 252 -6.57 0.51 13.70
N ARG A 253 -6.69 1.53 12.84
CA ARG A 253 -7.89 1.74 12.05
C ARG A 253 -8.17 0.60 11.05
N ALA A 254 -7.13 0.07 10.40
CA ALA A 254 -7.27 -1.09 9.52
C ALA A 254 -7.72 -2.34 10.29
N ARG A 255 -7.19 -2.53 11.49
CA ARG A 255 -7.58 -3.62 12.39
C ARG A 255 -9.05 -3.50 12.83
N GLU A 256 -9.49 -2.32 13.22
CA GLU A 256 -10.85 -2.07 13.72
C GLU A 256 -11.89 -2.18 12.62
N VAL A 257 -11.63 -1.62 11.45
CA VAL A 257 -12.62 -1.53 10.36
C VAL A 257 -12.60 -2.75 9.46
N LEU A 258 -11.42 -3.27 9.11
CA LEU A 258 -11.27 -4.39 8.20
C LEU A 258 -11.06 -5.74 8.93
N GLY A 259 -10.72 -5.73 10.22
CA GLY A 259 -10.20 -6.91 10.90
C GLY A 259 -8.78 -7.28 10.43
N TYR A 260 -8.06 -6.34 9.79
CA TYR A 260 -6.71 -6.57 9.28
C TYR A 260 -5.74 -6.92 10.40
N ARG A 261 -5.09 -8.07 10.27
CA ARG A 261 -4.03 -8.54 11.17
C ARG A 261 -2.93 -9.12 10.31
N PRO A 262 -1.78 -8.42 10.14
CA PRO A 262 -0.67 -8.97 9.38
C PRO A 262 -0.09 -10.20 10.09
N GLU A 263 0.13 -11.25 9.33
CA GLU A 263 0.58 -12.57 9.85
C GLU A 263 2.07 -12.81 9.61
N TYR A 264 2.67 -12.13 8.62
CA TYR A 264 4.02 -12.40 8.16
C TYR A 264 4.99 -11.31 8.58
N THR A 265 6.03 -11.70 9.33
CA THR A 265 7.18 -10.83 9.61
C THR A 265 8.43 -11.32 8.89
N TRP A 266 9.32 -10.40 8.54
CA TRP A 266 10.58 -10.76 7.91
C TRP A 266 11.42 -11.72 8.77
N ARG A 267 11.30 -11.61 10.10
CA ARG A 267 12.00 -12.49 11.06
C ARG A 267 11.53 -13.92 10.93
N GLN A 268 10.22 -14.13 10.82
CA GLN A 268 9.64 -15.47 10.61
C GLN A 268 10.00 -16.00 9.21
N VAL A 269 9.79 -15.19 8.16
CA VAL A 269 10.04 -15.59 6.77
C VAL A 269 11.51 -16.00 6.57
N LEU A 270 12.48 -15.23 7.11
CA LEU A 270 13.90 -15.60 7.01
C LEU A 270 14.30 -16.79 7.89
N ALA A 271 13.64 -16.99 9.03
CA ALA A 271 13.89 -18.17 9.87
C ALA A 271 13.39 -19.48 9.23
N GLU A 272 12.34 -19.40 8.41
CA GLU A 272 11.77 -20.54 7.69
C GLU A 272 12.52 -20.88 6.39
N GLN A 273 13.30 -19.93 5.85
CA GLN A 273 14.13 -20.19 4.68
C GLN A 273 15.30 -21.11 5.09
N PRO A 274 15.46 -22.29 4.46
CA PRO A 274 16.65 -23.11 4.70
C PRO A 274 17.89 -22.28 4.38
N ALA A 275 18.88 -22.33 5.28
CA ALA A 275 20.17 -21.67 5.04
C ALA A 275 20.62 -22.03 3.60
N ARG A 276 20.56 -21.07 2.69
CA ARG A 276 21.14 -21.27 1.36
C ARG A 276 22.61 -21.53 1.60
N ALA A 277 23.02 -22.79 1.42
CA ALA A 277 24.40 -23.15 1.40
C ALA A 277 25.10 -22.22 0.40
N ASP A 278 26.10 -21.51 0.90
CA ASP A 278 26.95 -20.61 0.10
C ASP A 278 27.39 -21.37 -1.17
N LEU A 279 26.96 -20.89 -2.34
CA LEU A 279 27.52 -21.28 -3.64
C LEU A 279 28.41 -20.16 -4.14
#